data_df914b4b3b5a2b0cd5714e7660258527
#
_entry.id   df914b4b3b5a2b0cd5714e7660258527
#
_cell.length_a   1.000
_cell.length_b   1.000
_cell.length_c   1.000
_cell.angle_alpha   90.00
_cell.angle_beta   90.00
_cell.angle_gamma   90.00
#
_symmetry.space_group_name_H-M   'P 1'
#
loop_
_entity.id
_entity.type
_entity.pdbx_description
1 polymer ?
#
loop_
_entity_poly.entity_id
_entity_poly.type
_entity_poly.pdbx_seq_one_letter_code
_entity_poly.pdbx_strand_id
1 'polypeptide(L)'
;MSQSRNKKSALSLDIKTLSALAYRLGLPEEVLISESRKAGCYYQPFISIPKPAPFAKRSLKVKKRAIDNPTDPLKFIQNRIYKRLLQPLLWPEHIYGGVKGKSLIMNVTPHLSANVIVTLDIKSFFPTVTTFQVYNVWSELLGCSPTIAGLLTRLTTFERHLPQGASTSSALANLVLYSIDQPIRDYCREKDILYTTWIDDLAFSGEQSRRVINVAVEALRNSGFAAPHRKLRIMPAHDRQFLTGLLLNRQPGILREYMSATRSGIYKLATGCVPLSGSKRYVRGVEGRIAYIRMVNPRRAKPLELSLAYTLEDTRV
;
A
#
# COMPACT_ATOMS: atom_id res chain seq x y z
N MET A 1 -31.89 31.89 9.20
CA MET A 1 -31.69 31.05 7.99
C MET A 1 -30.23 31.08 7.61
N SER A 2 -29.48 30.12 8.10
CA SER A 2 -28.04 30.00 7.85
C SER A 2 -27.83 29.05 6.66
N GLN A 3 -27.33 29.58 5.56
CA GLN A 3 -26.95 28.81 4.37
C GLN A 3 -25.75 27.93 4.75
N SER A 4 -25.97 26.63 4.92
CA SER A 4 -24.88 25.65 4.95
C SER A 4 -24.26 25.59 3.55
N ARG A 5 -23.20 26.36 3.31
CA ARG A 5 -22.32 26.19 2.17
C ARG A 5 -21.74 24.77 2.26
N ASN A 6 -22.25 23.88 1.42
CA ASN A 6 -21.71 22.55 1.18
C ASN A 6 -20.21 22.70 0.82
N LYS A 7 -19.31 22.53 1.78
CA LYS A 7 -17.88 22.40 1.50
C LYS A 7 -17.73 21.13 0.68
N LYS A 8 -17.54 21.25 -0.65
CA LYS A 8 -17.13 20.12 -1.49
C LYS A 8 -16.00 19.40 -0.79
N SER A 9 -16.17 18.12 -0.53
CA SER A 9 -15.10 17.26 0.03
C SER A 9 -13.86 17.41 -0.84
N ALA A 10 -12.68 17.55 -0.21
CA ALA A 10 -11.40 17.62 -0.93
C ALA A 10 -11.15 16.41 -1.86
N LEU A 11 -11.90 15.32 -1.66
CA LEU A 11 -11.85 14.09 -2.45
C LEU A 11 -12.92 14.02 -3.57
N SER A 12 -13.74 15.06 -3.82
CA SER A 12 -14.83 14.98 -4.80
C SER A 12 -14.35 15.04 -6.26
N LEU A 13 -14.79 14.09 -7.09
CA LEU A 13 -14.61 14.09 -8.55
C LEU A 13 -15.81 14.72 -9.28
N ASP A 14 -17.02 14.51 -8.75
CA ASP A 14 -18.28 15.07 -9.23
C ASP A 14 -18.57 14.75 -10.71
N ILE A 15 -18.39 13.50 -11.13
CA ILE A 15 -18.62 13.03 -12.51
C ILE A 15 -20.07 12.54 -12.63
N LYS A 16 -20.90 13.26 -13.40
CA LYS A 16 -22.35 12.97 -13.49
C LYS A 16 -22.75 12.26 -14.78
N THR A 17 -21.99 12.45 -15.87
CA THR A 17 -22.33 11.92 -17.20
C THR A 17 -21.23 11.02 -17.75
N LEU A 18 -21.61 10.12 -18.66
CA LEU A 18 -20.68 9.24 -19.36
C LEU A 18 -19.69 10.04 -20.22
N SER A 19 -20.20 11.08 -20.88
CA SER A 19 -19.37 11.98 -21.69
C SER A 19 -18.27 12.65 -20.85
N ALA A 20 -18.60 13.14 -19.65
CA ALA A 20 -17.61 13.72 -18.74
C ALA A 20 -16.57 12.67 -18.29
N LEU A 21 -16.97 11.42 -18.05
CA LEU A 21 -16.06 10.34 -17.73
C LEU A 21 -15.16 10.01 -18.91
N ALA A 22 -15.72 9.84 -20.11
CA ALA A 22 -15.04 9.56 -21.35
C ALA A 22 -13.97 10.62 -21.66
N TYR A 23 -14.34 11.90 -21.56
CA TYR A 23 -13.43 13.01 -21.71
C TYR A 23 -12.28 12.97 -20.68
N ARG A 24 -12.58 12.78 -19.40
CA ARG A 24 -11.54 12.70 -18.36
C ARG A 24 -10.60 11.52 -18.56
N LEU A 25 -11.12 10.36 -18.98
CA LEU A 25 -10.30 9.18 -19.23
C LEU A 25 -9.58 9.25 -20.59
N GLY A 26 -10.05 10.09 -21.54
CA GLY A 26 -9.60 10.13 -22.91
C GLY A 26 -9.86 8.81 -23.63
N LEU A 27 -11.09 8.26 -23.45
CA LEU A 27 -11.57 7.02 -24.03
C LEU A 27 -12.97 7.22 -24.59
N PRO A 28 -13.36 6.58 -25.72
CA PRO A 28 -14.70 6.61 -26.24
C PRO A 28 -15.72 6.03 -25.25
N GLU A 29 -16.96 6.56 -25.27
CA GLU A 29 -18.05 6.09 -24.40
C GLU A 29 -18.38 4.62 -24.66
N GLU A 30 -18.45 4.23 -25.93
CA GLU A 30 -18.75 2.87 -26.37
C GLU A 30 -17.73 1.87 -25.83
N VAL A 31 -16.46 2.24 -25.80
CA VAL A 31 -15.37 1.42 -25.23
C VAL A 31 -15.59 1.24 -23.73
N LEU A 32 -15.90 2.31 -22.99
CA LEU A 32 -16.14 2.24 -21.56
C LEU A 32 -17.34 1.34 -21.23
N ILE A 33 -18.42 1.45 -22.00
CA ILE A 33 -19.62 0.61 -21.82
C ILE A 33 -19.32 -0.86 -22.15
N SER A 34 -18.76 -1.12 -23.35
CA SER A 34 -18.50 -2.48 -23.81
C SER A 34 -17.52 -3.22 -22.90
N GLU A 35 -16.41 -2.57 -22.56
CA GLU A 35 -15.38 -3.18 -21.71
C GLU A 35 -15.82 -3.34 -20.25
N SER A 36 -16.68 -2.46 -19.74
CA SER A 36 -17.26 -2.64 -18.40
C SER A 36 -18.11 -3.90 -18.27
N ARG A 37 -18.78 -4.32 -19.34
CA ARG A 37 -19.61 -5.54 -19.38
C ARG A 37 -18.75 -6.81 -19.41
N LYS A 38 -17.57 -6.73 -20.01
CA LYS A 38 -16.62 -7.83 -20.19
C LYS A 38 -15.50 -7.85 -19.14
N ALA A 39 -15.47 -6.89 -18.19
CA ALA A 39 -14.35 -6.69 -17.29
C ALA A 39 -13.92 -7.97 -16.56
N GLY A 40 -14.84 -8.80 -16.12
CA GLY A 40 -14.53 -10.08 -15.47
C GLY A 40 -13.75 -11.07 -16.33
N CYS A 41 -13.91 -11.02 -17.67
CA CYS A 41 -13.21 -11.93 -18.58
C CYS A 41 -11.73 -11.61 -18.77
N TYR A 42 -11.28 -10.42 -18.36
CA TYR A 42 -9.89 -9.96 -18.55
C TYR A 42 -8.97 -10.25 -17.37
N TYR A 43 -9.42 -10.97 -16.35
CA TYR A 43 -8.57 -11.37 -15.25
C TYR A 43 -7.95 -12.75 -15.47
N GLN A 44 -6.68 -12.87 -15.11
CA GLN A 44 -5.93 -14.12 -15.10
C GLN A 44 -5.38 -14.35 -13.69
N PRO A 45 -6.18 -14.95 -12.78
CA PRO A 45 -5.77 -15.21 -11.42
C PRO A 45 -4.61 -16.20 -11.36
N PHE A 46 -3.65 -15.94 -10.46
CA PHE A 46 -2.57 -16.88 -10.17
C PHE A 46 -2.14 -16.82 -8.70
N ILE A 47 -1.47 -17.87 -8.25
CA ILE A 47 -0.91 -17.91 -6.92
C ILE A 47 0.53 -17.43 -6.95
N SER A 48 0.79 -16.27 -6.33
CA SER A 48 2.14 -15.78 -6.11
C SER A 48 2.71 -16.39 -4.82
N ILE A 49 3.90 -16.96 -4.93
CA ILE A 49 4.68 -17.46 -3.79
C ILE A 49 5.83 -16.45 -3.61
N PRO A 50 5.73 -15.52 -2.64
CA PRO A 50 6.80 -14.57 -2.39
C PRO A 50 8.08 -15.32 -2.03
N LYS A 51 9.20 -14.90 -2.58
CA LYS A 51 10.49 -15.43 -2.12
C LYS A 51 10.68 -15.02 -0.66
N PRO A 52 11.14 -15.95 0.22
CA PRO A 52 11.45 -15.58 1.59
C PRO A 52 12.49 -14.46 1.58
N ALA A 53 12.37 -13.54 2.55
CA ALA A 53 13.39 -12.53 2.73
C ALA A 53 14.76 -13.22 2.91
N PRO A 54 15.86 -12.64 2.39
CA PRO A 54 17.19 -13.25 2.44
C PRO A 54 17.67 -13.66 3.85
N PHE A 55 17.03 -13.09 4.87
CA PHE A 55 17.30 -13.30 6.29
C PHE A 55 16.16 -14.02 7.03
N ALA A 56 15.11 -14.43 6.32
CA ALA A 56 14.02 -15.19 6.94
C ALA A 56 14.51 -16.57 7.37
N LYS A 57 14.16 -16.97 8.60
CA LYS A 57 14.44 -18.34 9.06
C LYS A 57 13.76 -19.33 8.09
N ARG A 58 14.48 -20.37 7.68
CA ARG A 58 13.99 -21.40 6.72
C ARG A 58 12.65 -22.03 7.12
N SER A 59 12.29 -21.98 8.40
CA SER A 59 11.04 -22.55 8.96
C SER A 59 9.80 -21.69 8.76
N LEU A 60 9.90 -20.45 8.27
CA LEU A 60 8.73 -19.59 8.07
C LEU A 60 7.94 -20.08 6.84
N LYS A 61 6.73 -20.55 7.06
CA LYS A 61 5.78 -20.87 5.99
C LYS A 61 5.55 -19.61 5.13
N VAL A 62 5.97 -19.67 3.87
CA VAL A 62 5.75 -18.57 2.94
C VAL A 62 4.25 -18.45 2.66
N LYS A 63 3.67 -17.29 2.96
CA LYS A 63 2.24 -17.05 2.74
C LYS A 63 2.00 -16.89 1.23
N LYS A 64 1.29 -17.84 0.64
CA LYS A 64 0.80 -17.75 -0.74
C LYS A 64 -0.18 -16.57 -0.85
N ARG A 65 -0.12 -15.84 -1.97
CA ARG A 65 -1.02 -14.73 -2.27
C ARG A 65 -1.75 -15.02 -3.58
N ALA A 66 -3.07 -14.98 -3.55
CA ALA A 66 -3.86 -14.94 -4.77
C ALA A 66 -3.70 -13.55 -5.41
N ILE A 67 -3.34 -13.51 -6.67
CA ILE A 67 -3.20 -12.29 -7.46
C ILE A 67 -4.19 -12.36 -8.59
N ASP A 68 -5.07 -11.37 -8.68
CA ASP A 68 -6.03 -11.19 -9.76
C ASP A 68 -5.41 -10.25 -10.80
N ASN A 69 -4.66 -10.81 -11.73
CA ASN A 69 -3.90 -10.02 -12.71
C ASN A 69 -4.81 -9.58 -13.87
N PRO A 70 -5.11 -8.28 -14.01
CA PRO A 70 -5.84 -7.79 -15.16
C PRO A 70 -4.95 -7.81 -16.42
N THR A 71 -5.55 -8.20 -17.54
CA THR A 71 -4.94 -8.16 -18.89
C THR A 71 -5.54 -6.99 -19.69
N ASP A 72 -4.94 -6.69 -20.85
CA ASP A 72 -5.51 -5.69 -21.76
C ASP A 72 -6.80 -6.22 -22.41
N PRO A 73 -7.78 -5.36 -22.67
CA PRO A 73 -7.75 -3.90 -22.58
C PRO A 73 -8.07 -3.35 -21.16
N LEU A 74 -8.54 -4.18 -20.23
CA LEU A 74 -8.96 -3.73 -18.88
C LEU A 74 -7.80 -3.09 -18.12
N LYS A 75 -6.61 -3.67 -18.18
CA LYS A 75 -5.42 -3.12 -17.51
C LYS A 75 -5.10 -1.70 -17.97
N PHE A 76 -5.23 -1.44 -19.28
CA PHE A 76 -5.05 -0.10 -19.84
C PHE A 76 -6.11 0.87 -19.29
N ILE A 77 -7.39 0.48 -19.26
CA ILE A 77 -8.49 1.30 -18.73
C ILE A 77 -8.26 1.59 -17.24
N GLN A 78 -7.93 0.59 -16.43
CA GLN A 78 -7.62 0.76 -15.00
C GLN A 78 -6.43 1.70 -14.77
N ASN A 79 -5.39 1.64 -15.58
CA ASN A 79 -4.28 2.59 -15.54
C ASN A 79 -4.74 4.03 -15.84
N ARG A 80 -5.69 4.22 -16.78
CA ARG A 80 -6.28 5.53 -17.07
C ARG A 80 -7.12 6.02 -15.89
N ILE A 81 -7.96 5.18 -15.31
CA ILE A 81 -8.75 5.49 -14.11
C ILE A 81 -7.80 5.91 -12.97
N TYR A 82 -6.76 5.12 -12.70
CA TYR A 82 -5.80 5.45 -11.67
C TYR A 82 -5.12 6.80 -11.92
N LYS A 83 -4.51 6.98 -13.08
CA LYS A 83 -3.70 8.17 -13.38
C LYS A 83 -4.52 9.45 -13.48
N ARG A 84 -5.75 9.37 -13.99
CA ARG A 84 -6.56 10.55 -14.29
C ARG A 84 -7.63 10.88 -13.26
N LEU A 85 -8.08 9.90 -12.47
CA LEU A 85 -9.10 10.11 -11.45
C LEU A 85 -8.55 9.96 -10.02
N LEU A 86 -7.85 8.87 -9.72
CA LEU A 86 -7.46 8.54 -8.34
C LEU A 86 -6.14 9.18 -7.90
N GLN A 87 -5.13 9.17 -8.77
CA GLN A 87 -3.80 9.71 -8.44
C GLN A 87 -3.80 11.22 -8.14
N PRO A 88 -4.61 12.07 -8.84
CA PRO A 88 -4.66 13.52 -8.59
C PRO A 88 -5.47 13.92 -7.37
N LEU A 89 -6.14 12.99 -6.66
CA LEU A 89 -6.91 13.31 -5.46
C LEU A 89 -6.05 13.97 -4.39
N LEU A 90 -6.63 14.89 -3.65
CA LEU A 90 -6.00 15.49 -2.47
C LEU A 90 -6.11 14.52 -1.30
N TRP A 91 -5.11 13.64 -1.18
CA TRP A 91 -5.09 12.59 -0.18
C TRP A 91 -4.97 13.14 1.23
N PRO A 92 -5.74 12.61 2.21
CA PRO A 92 -5.59 12.93 3.62
C PRO A 92 -4.16 12.68 4.10
N GLU A 93 -3.71 13.51 5.06
CA GLU A 93 -2.31 13.50 5.51
C GLU A 93 -1.89 12.16 6.11
N HIS A 94 -2.79 11.49 6.85
CA HIS A 94 -2.53 10.22 7.52
C HIS A 94 -2.43 9.01 6.58
N ILE A 95 -2.81 9.13 5.29
CA ILE A 95 -2.75 8.04 4.32
C ILE A 95 -1.43 8.12 3.56
N TYR A 96 -0.57 7.10 3.67
CA TYR A 96 0.75 7.05 3.03
C TYR A 96 0.88 5.95 1.98
N GLY A 97 0.39 4.74 2.26
CA GLY A 97 0.57 3.60 1.38
C GLY A 97 -0.10 3.74 0.02
N GLY A 98 0.63 3.51 -1.07
CA GLY A 98 0.08 3.58 -2.44
C GLY A 98 -0.25 4.98 -2.95
N VAL A 99 0.13 6.05 -2.24
CA VAL A 99 -0.07 7.45 -2.63
C VAL A 99 1.18 7.99 -3.30
N LYS A 100 1.01 8.61 -4.47
CA LYS A 100 2.12 9.20 -5.22
C LYS A 100 2.79 10.32 -4.40
N GLY A 101 4.12 10.31 -4.36
CA GLY A 101 4.91 11.30 -3.62
C GLY A 101 5.07 11.01 -2.13
N LYS A 102 4.35 10.04 -1.58
CA LYS A 102 4.55 9.57 -0.21
C LYS A 102 5.45 8.32 -0.16
N SER A 103 6.23 8.18 0.90
CA SER A 103 7.22 7.11 1.06
C SER A 103 7.13 6.44 2.42
N LEU A 104 7.80 5.28 2.56
CA LEU A 104 7.95 4.59 3.85
C LEU A 104 8.56 5.48 4.92
N ILE A 105 9.59 6.28 4.55
CA ILE A 105 10.22 7.21 5.48
C ILE A 105 9.23 8.26 5.96
N MET A 106 8.45 8.84 5.06
CA MET A 106 7.42 9.81 5.42
C MET A 106 6.35 9.21 6.35
N ASN A 107 5.99 7.93 6.16
CA ASN A 107 5.05 7.24 7.03
C ASN A 107 5.59 7.01 8.45
N VAL A 108 6.88 6.70 8.59
CA VAL A 108 7.47 6.35 9.89
C VAL A 108 8.00 7.55 10.65
N THR A 109 8.42 8.62 9.96
CA THR A 109 9.02 9.81 10.59
C THR A 109 8.17 10.44 11.68
N PRO A 110 6.86 10.61 11.51
CA PRO A 110 6.01 11.18 12.57
C PRO A 110 5.96 10.34 13.84
N HIS A 111 6.22 9.03 13.77
CA HIS A 111 6.19 8.10 14.90
C HIS A 111 7.53 7.95 15.63
N LEU A 112 8.59 8.64 15.18
CA LEU A 112 9.92 8.54 15.79
C LEU A 112 9.89 8.99 17.25
N SER A 113 10.67 8.31 18.09
CA SER A 113 10.82 8.61 19.51
C SER A 113 9.51 8.58 20.32
N ALA A 114 8.47 7.93 19.80
CA ALA A 114 7.23 7.77 20.54
C ALA A 114 7.39 6.82 21.75
N ASN A 115 6.78 7.15 22.87
CA ASN A 115 6.79 6.32 24.08
C ASN A 115 6.15 4.94 23.83
N VAL A 116 5.09 4.91 23.02
CA VAL A 116 4.41 3.67 22.61
C VAL A 116 4.00 3.78 21.15
N ILE A 117 4.25 2.73 20.39
CA ILE A 117 3.69 2.54 19.06
C ILE A 117 2.77 1.31 19.08
N VAL A 118 1.57 1.49 18.54
CA VAL A 118 0.60 0.41 18.33
C VAL A 118 0.44 0.21 16.84
N THR A 119 0.50 -1.03 16.37
CA THR A 119 0.19 -1.36 14.97
C THR A 119 -0.89 -2.42 14.90
N LEU A 120 -1.76 -2.28 13.91
CA LEU A 120 -2.89 -3.15 13.65
C LEU A 120 -2.99 -3.40 12.16
N ASP A 121 -3.08 -4.64 11.73
CA ASP A 121 -3.12 -5.07 10.33
C ASP A 121 -4.50 -5.66 10.02
N ILE A 122 -5.11 -5.26 8.91
CA ILE A 122 -6.40 -5.78 8.47
C ILE A 122 -6.17 -7.14 7.77
N LYS A 123 -6.93 -8.15 8.19
CA LYS A 123 -6.83 -9.49 7.61
C LYS A 123 -7.36 -9.51 6.17
N SER A 124 -6.51 -9.94 5.23
CA SER A 124 -6.92 -10.17 3.83
C SER A 124 -7.65 -8.95 3.23
N PHE A 125 -7.13 -7.73 3.42
CA PHE A 125 -7.84 -6.49 3.16
C PHE A 125 -8.45 -6.45 1.75
N PHE A 126 -7.66 -6.57 0.69
CA PHE A 126 -8.16 -6.49 -0.69
C PHE A 126 -9.30 -7.48 -1.00
N PRO A 127 -9.19 -8.78 -0.71
CA PRO A 127 -10.29 -9.72 -0.93
C PRO A 127 -11.52 -9.48 -0.05
N THR A 128 -11.38 -8.74 1.06
CA THR A 128 -12.51 -8.44 1.96
C THR A 128 -13.25 -7.16 1.57
N VAL A 129 -12.58 -6.25 0.83
CA VAL A 129 -13.24 -5.06 0.28
C VAL A 129 -14.28 -5.49 -0.76
N THR A 130 -15.55 -5.22 -0.48
CA THR A 130 -16.67 -5.64 -1.33
C THR A 130 -16.91 -4.68 -2.50
N THR A 131 -17.52 -5.18 -3.57
CA THR A 131 -18.02 -4.37 -4.70
C THR A 131 -18.93 -3.24 -4.24
N PHE A 132 -19.76 -3.48 -3.20
CA PHE A 132 -20.65 -2.47 -2.64
C PHE A 132 -19.86 -1.32 -1.98
N GLN A 133 -18.81 -1.61 -1.21
CA GLN A 133 -17.96 -0.58 -0.62
C GLN A 133 -17.25 0.24 -1.70
N VAL A 134 -16.78 -0.40 -2.77
CA VAL A 134 -16.17 0.31 -3.92
C VAL A 134 -17.20 1.19 -4.63
N TYR A 135 -18.44 0.71 -4.81
CA TYR A 135 -19.52 1.51 -5.37
C TYR A 135 -19.81 2.76 -4.51
N ASN A 136 -19.88 2.62 -3.19
CA ASN A 136 -20.11 3.75 -2.28
C ASN A 136 -18.94 4.75 -2.30
N VAL A 137 -17.71 4.28 -2.47
CA VAL A 137 -16.56 5.18 -2.71
C VAL A 137 -16.79 6.04 -3.95
N TRP A 138 -17.21 5.45 -5.07
CA TRP A 138 -17.46 6.21 -6.30
C TRP A 138 -18.66 7.13 -6.20
N SER A 139 -19.78 6.65 -5.63
CA SER A 139 -21.03 7.41 -5.57
C SER A 139 -21.04 8.48 -4.46
N GLU A 140 -20.75 8.08 -3.23
CA GLU A 140 -20.92 8.95 -2.05
C GLU A 140 -19.66 9.78 -1.76
N LEU A 141 -18.50 9.12 -1.70
CA LEU A 141 -17.27 9.81 -1.33
C LEU A 141 -16.74 10.69 -2.47
N LEU A 142 -16.73 10.17 -3.70
CA LEU A 142 -16.21 10.85 -4.88
C LEU A 142 -17.29 11.61 -5.68
N GLY A 143 -18.56 11.46 -5.34
CA GLY A 143 -19.67 12.23 -5.89
C GLY A 143 -20.06 11.88 -7.33
N CYS A 144 -19.75 10.68 -7.81
CA CYS A 144 -20.16 10.23 -9.13
C CYS A 144 -21.68 9.92 -9.16
N SER A 145 -22.33 10.08 -10.33
CA SER A 145 -23.71 9.61 -10.49
C SER A 145 -23.81 8.09 -10.36
N PRO A 146 -24.99 7.52 -10.01
CA PRO A 146 -25.16 6.07 -9.85
C PRO A 146 -24.72 5.26 -11.08
N THR A 147 -25.03 5.76 -12.28
CA THR A 147 -24.62 5.13 -13.55
C THR A 147 -23.09 5.08 -13.68
N ILE A 148 -22.39 6.19 -13.38
CA ILE A 148 -20.93 6.29 -13.47
C ILE A 148 -20.28 5.47 -12.37
N ALA A 149 -20.78 5.54 -11.14
CA ALA A 149 -20.30 4.72 -10.03
C ALA A 149 -20.40 3.21 -10.36
N GLY A 150 -21.56 2.77 -10.90
CA GLY A 150 -21.74 1.39 -11.32
C GLY A 150 -20.79 0.94 -12.44
N LEU A 151 -20.53 1.80 -13.42
CA LEU A 151 -19.59 1.53 -14.50
C LEU A 151 -18.15 1.44 -13.98
N LEU A 152 -17.70 2.41 -13.19
CA LEU A 152 -16.36 2.41 -12.58
C LEU A 152 -16.16 1.23 -11.62
N THR A 153 -17.19 0.85 -10.88
CA THR A 153 -17.14 -0.33 -10.00
C THR A 153 -16.91 -1.61 -10.80
N ARG A 154 -17.66 -1.83 -11.90
CA ARG A 154 -17.42 -3.00 -12.76
C ARG A 154 -16.01 -3.04 -13.34
N LEU A 155 -15.45 -1.90 -13.74
CA LEU A 155 -14.10 -1.81 -14.28
C LEU A 155 -13.00 -2.02 -13.23
N THR A 156 -13.30 -1.89 -11.94
CA THR A 156 -12.28 -1.86 -10.86
C THR A 156 -12.46 -2.97 -9.80
N THR A 157 -13.48 -3.82 -9.93
CA THR A 157 -13.70 -4.98 -9.05
C THR A 157 -13.70 -6.28 -9.85
N PHE A 158 -13.45 -7.40 -9.18
CA PHE A 158 -13.47 -8.75 -9.73
C PHE A 158 -14.10 -9.71 -8.73
N GLU A 159 -14.97 -10.63 -9.20
CA GLU A 159 -15.61 -11.65 -8.35
C GLU A 159 -16.13 -11.10 -7.00
N ARG A 160 -16.82 -9.94 -7.04
CA ARG A 160 -17.42 -9.25 -5.90
C ARG A 160 -16.42 -8.67 -4.87
N HIS A 161 -15.13 -8.61 -5.19
CA HIS A 161 -14.10 -8.04 -4.32
C HIS A 161 -13.16 -7.09 -5.08
N LEU A 162 -12.29 -6.40 -4.33
CA LEU A 162 -11.25 -5.56 -4.89
C LEU A 162 -10.04 -6.43 -5.29
N PRO A 163 -9.68 -6.48 -6.60
CA PRO A 163 -8.65 -7.40 -7.08
C PRO A 163 -7.26 -7.06 -6.53
N GLN A 164 -6.51 -8.06 -6.10
CA GLN A 164 -5.12 -7.90 -5.69
C GLN A 164 -4.19 -8.00 -6.91
N GLY A 165 -3.89 -6.87 -7.54
CA GLY A 165 -3.02 -6.81 -8.72
C GLY A 165 -3.39 -5.70 -9.71
N ALA A 166 -4.59 -5.13 -9.59
CA ALA A 166 -5.00 -4.01 -10.41
C ALA A 166 -4.38 -2.68 -9.95
N SER A 167 -4.09 -1.80 -10.90
CA SER A 167 -3.46 -0.49 -10.63
C SER A 167 -4.33 0.45 -9.77
N THR A 168 -5.66 0.28 -9.80
CA THR A 168 -6.63 1.06 -9.04
C THR A 168 -6.79 0.61 -7.59
N SER A 169 -6.42 -0.64 -7.28
CA SER A 169 -6.83 -1.30 -6.04
C SER A 169 -6.27 -0.64 -4.78
N SER A 170 -5.00 -0.25 -4.76
CA SER A 170 -4.43 0.41 -3.57
C SER A 170 -5.11 1.74 -3.25
N ALA A 171 -5.44 2.52 -4.29
CA ALA A 171 -6.13 3.80 -4.10
C ALA A 171 -7.57 3.59 -3.61
N LEU A 172 -8.31 2.66 -4.20
CA LEU A 172 -9.68 2.33 -3.77
C LEU A 172 -9.71 1.73 -2.37
N ALA A 173 -8.75 0.85 -2.02
CA ALA A 173 -8.61 0.31 -0.68
C ALA A 173 -8.42 1.42 0.38
N ASN A 174 -7.56 2.41 0.09
CA ASN A 174 -7.37 3.57 0.95
C ASN A 174 -8.66 4.40 1.10
N LEU A 175 -9.42 4.60 0.01
CA LEU A 175 -10.67 5.35 0.05
C LEU A 175 -11.78 4.60 0.82
N VAL A 176 -11.84 3.27 0.69
CA VAL A 176 -12.73 2.44 1.51
C VAL A 176 -12.35 2.56 2.99
N LEU A 177 -11.06 2.43 3.33
CA LEU A 177 -10.61 2.61 4.71
C LEU A 177 -10.95 4.01 5.24
N TYR A 178 -10.68 5.05 4.45
CA TYR A 178 -11.00 6.44 4.80
C TYR A 178 -12.49 6.67 5.08
N SER A 179 -13.39 5.98 4.36
CA SER A 179 -14.84 6.11 4.57
C SER A 179 -15.31 5.52 5.91
N ILE A 180 -14.54 4.60 6.49
CA ILE A 180 -14.91 3.88 7.72
C ILE A 180 -14.07 4.25 8.94
N ASP A 181 -12.93 4.92 8.76
CA ASP A 181 -12.01 5.26 9.85
C ASP A 181 -12.33 6.59 10.56
N GLN A 182 -13.47 7.22 10.25
CA GLN A 182 -13.89 8.47 10.90
C GLN A 182 -13.87 8.36 12.43
N PRO A 183 -14.45 7.32 13.08
CA PRO A 183 -14.41 7.19 14.53
C PRO A 183 -12.98 7.08 15.08
N ILE A 184 -12.08 6.44 14.32
CA ILE A 184 -10.66 6.29 14.68
C ILE A 184 -9.98 7.67 14.64
N ARG A 185 -10.17 8.42 13.56
CA ARG A 185 -9.60 9.77 13.39
C ARG A 185 -10.07 10.74 14.45
N ASP A 186 -11.36 10.72 14.77
CA ASP A 186 -11.94 11.61 15.79
C ASP A 186 -11.40 11.28 17.17
N TYR A 187 -11.33 10.00 17.53
CA TYR A 187 -10.74 9.56 18.78
C TYR A 187 -9.24 9.91 18.89
N CYS A 188 -8.49 9.68 17.80
CA CYS A 188 -7.07 10.04 17.75
C CYS A 188 -6.84 11.55 17.94
N ARG A 189 -7.69 12.38 17.31
CA ARG A 189 -7.63 13.84 17.46
C ARG A 189 -7.95 14.28 18.90
N GLU A 190 -8.98 13.70 19.50
CA GLU A 190 -9.37 14.02 20.87
C GLU A 190 -8.30 13.66 21.89
N LYS A 191 -7.58 12.56 21.68
CA LYS A 191 -6.60 12.00 22.63
C LYS A 191 -5.15 12.30 22.27
N ASP A 192 -4.92 13.19 21.31
CA ASP A 192 -3.57 13.52 20.79
C ASP A 192 -2.76 12.28 20.42
N ILE A 193 -3.41 11.36 19.70
CA ILE A 193 -2.79 10.14 19.17
C ILE A 193 -2.46 10.39 17.71
N LEU A 194 -1.20 10.22 17.34
CA LEU A 194 -0.80 10.23 15.95
C LEU A 194 -1.28 8.96 15.25
N TYR A 195 -1.98 9.12 14.14
CA TYR A 195 -2.52 8.05 13.34
C TYR A 195 -2.03 8.12 11.90
N THR A 196 -1.49 7.02 11.38
CA THR A 196 -1.13 6.87 9.96
C THR A 196 -1.55 5.51 9.42
N THR A 197 -1.71 5.43 8.08
CA THR A 197 -2.04 4.18 7.40
C THR A 197 -1.06 3.90 6.24
N TRP A 198 -0.68 2.64 6.12
CA TRP A 198 0.02 2.11 4.96
C TRP A 198 -0.82 0.97 4.36
N ILE A 199 -1.85 1.34 3.58
CA ILE A 199 -2.87 0.43 3.01
C ILE A 199 -3.63 -0.29 4.15
N ASP A 200 -3.28 -1.55 4.44
CA ASP A 200 -3.88 -2.41 5.46
C ASP A 200 -3.21 -2.34 6.84
N ASP A 201 -2.06 -1.67 6.93
CA ASP A 201 -1.33 -1.45 8.18
C ASP A 201 -1.74 -0.10 8.81
N LEU A 202 -2.40 -0.13 9.96
CA LEU A 202 -2.73 1.04 10.77
C LEU A 202 -1.66 1.22 11.86
N ALA A 203 -1.17 2.44 12.04
CA ALA A 203 -0.18 2.78 13.04
C ALA A 203 -0.65 3.94 13.93
N PHE A 204 -0.46 3.78 15.22
CA PHE A 204 -0.83 4.76 16.24
C PHE A 204 0.36 4.99 17.17
N SER A 205 0.62 6.25 17.54
CA SER A 205 1.64 6.56 18.53
C SER A 205 1.22 7.70 19.44
N GLY A 206 1.76 7.71 20.67
CA GLY A 206 1.44 8.63 21.73
C GLY A 206 1.14 7.89 23.03
N GLU A 207 1.06 8.60 24.13
CA GLU A 207 0.87 8.00 25.47
C GLU A 207 -0.41 7.19 25.58
N GLN A 208 -1.49 7.66 24.97
CA GLN A 208 -2.80 7.02 25.00
C GLN A 208 -3.06 6.06 23.84
N SER A 209 -2.05 5.77 22.99
CA SER A 209 -2.21 4.96 21.77
C SER A 209 -2.78 3.56 21.99
N ARG A 210 -2.62 2.98 23.21
CA ARG A 210 -3.25 1.69 23.54
C ARG A 210 -4.77 1.75 23.60
N ARG A 211 -5.34 2.92 23.95
CA ARG A 211 -6.79 3.09 24.12
C ARG A 211 -7.54 3.08 22.80
N VAL A 212 -6.87 3.41 21.68
CA VAL A 212 -7.49 3.43 20.35
C VAL A 212 -7.79 2.02 19.81
N ILE A 213 -7.19 0.98 20.38
CA ILE A 213 -7.30 -0.41 19.87
C ILE A 213 -8.76 -0.84 19.77
N ASN A 214 -9.53 -0.64 20.83
CA ASN A 214 -10.95 -1.05 20.84
C ASN A 214 -11.77 -0.26 19.82
N VAL A 215 -11.56 1.04 19.71
CA VAL A 215 -12.22 1.90 18.73
C VAL A 215 -11.89 1.45 17.31
N ALA A 216 -10.62 1.18 17.02
CA ALA A 216 -10.17 0.73 15.70
C ALA A 216 -10.73 -0.66 15.36
N VAL A 217 -10.68 -1.62 16.30
CA VAL A 217 -11.21 -2.97 16.08
C VAL A 217 -12.73 -2.93 15.86
N GLU A 218 -13.45 -2.11 16.61
CA GLU A 218 -14.90 -1.96 16.47
C GLU A 218 -15.29 -1.29 15.14
N ALA A 219 -14.65 -0.20 14.75
CA ALA A 219 -14.90 0.47 13.47
C ALA A 219 -14.65 -0.47 12.29
N LEU A 220 -13.55 -1.24 12.32
CA LEU A 220 -13.26 -2.23 11.30
C LEU A 220 -14.28 -3.36 11.29
N ARG A 221 -14.64 -3.92 12.44
CA ARG A 221 -15.63 -5.00 12.56
C ARG A 221 -17.01 -4.60 12.05
N ASN A 222 -17.47 -3.39 12.39
CA ASN A 222 -18.77 -2.87 11.95
C ASN A 222 -18.81 -2.66 10.43
N SER A 223 -17.66 -2.55 9.78
CA SER A 223 -17.52 -2.43 8.33
C SER A 223 -17.17 -3.76 7.63
N GLY A 224 -17.21 -4.89 8.33
CA GLY A 224 -16.97 -6.22 7.78
C GLY A 224 -15.50 -6.62 7.72
N PHE A 225 -14.58 -5.85 8.34
CA PHE A 225 -13.16 -6.18 8.38
C PHE A 225 -12.76 -6.85 9.68
N ALA A 226 -11.75 -7.71 9.61
CA ALA A 226 -11.18 -8.37 10.77
C ALA A 226 -9.74 -7.89 11.02
N ALA A 227 -9.46 -7.51 12.27
CA ALA A 227 -8.14 -7.20 12.77
C ALA A 227 -7.73 -8.26 13.81
N PRO A 228 -7.01 -9.31 13.42
CA PRO A 228 -6.70 -10.40 14.33
C PRO A 228 -5.69 -9.99 15.40
N HIS A 229 -5.94 -10.34 16.65
CA HIS A 229 -5.07 -10.04 17.81
C HIS A 229 -3.60 -10.43 17.59
N ARG A 230 -3.33 -11.54 16.89
CA ARG A 230 -1.96 -11.99 16.58
C ARG A 230 -1.16 -11.01 15.72
N LYS A 231 -1.81 -10.06 15.05
CA LYS A 231 -1.19 -9.02 14.23
C LYS A 231 -1.15 -7.67 14.95
N LEU A 232 -1.84 -7.54 16.08
CA LEU A 232 -1.73 -6.39 16.95
C LEU A 232 -0.36 -6.43 17.63
N ARG A 233 0.36 -5.33 17.56
CA ARG A 233 1.62 -5.13 18.28
C ARG A 233 1.54 -3.87 19.09
N ILE A 234 2.00 -3.95 20.34
CA ILE A 234 2.17 -2.81 21.23
C ILE A 234 3.66 -2.75 21.56
N MET A 235 4.31 -1.69 21.16
CA MET A 235 5.78 -1.56 21.22
C MET A 235 6.13 -0.32 22.05
N PRO A 236 6.46 -0.48 23.33
CA PRO A 236 6.95 0.63 24.17
C PRO A 236 8.38 1.04 23.76
N ALA A 237 8.82 2.21 24.20
CA ALA A 237 10.11 2.80 23.80
C ALA A 237 11.35 1.95 24.17
N HIS A 238 11.26 1.14 25.26
CA HIS A 238 12.34 0.23 25.69
C HIS A 238 12.43 -1.02 24.82
N ASP A 239 11.40 -1.33 24.02
CA ASP A 239 11.40 -2.41 23.06
C ASP A 239 11.81 -1.93 21.67
N ARG A 240 12.02 -2.89 20.75
CA ARG A 240 12.24 -2.59 19.35
C ARG A 240 10.92 -2.14 18.70
N GLN A 241 10.84 -0.87 18.35
CA GLN A 241 9.70 -0.31 17.64
C GLN A 241 9.85 -0.50 16.13
N PHE A 242 8.85 -1.12 15.51
CA PHE A 242 8.83 -1.40 14.08
C PHE A 242 7.57 -0.85 13.42
N LEU A 243 7.75 -0.22 12.26
CA LEU A 243 6.64 0.16 11.41
C LEU A 243 7.05 -0.04 9.94
N THR A 244 6.21 -0.71 9.17
CA THR A 244 6.42 -0.97 7.73
C THR A 244 7.83 -1.52 7.39
N GLY A 245 8.42 -2.32 8.30
CA GLY A 245 9.73 -2.95 8.10
C GLY A 245 10.94 -2.12 8.53
N LEU A 246 10.74 -0.93 9.09
CA LEU A 246 11.78 -0.05 9.61
C LEU A 246 11.78 -0.02 11.15
N LEU A 247 12.97 0.15 11.74
CA LEU A 247 13.16 0.44 13.16
C LEU A 247 12.95 1.93 13.41
N LEU A 248 12.32 2.31 14.54
CA LEU A 248 11.93 3.69 14.82
C LEU A 248 12.45 4.28 16.13
N ASN A 249 13.14 3.55 16.98
CA ASN A 249 13.44 4.01 18.35
C ASN A 249 14.06 5.41 18.42
N ARG A 250 15.08 5.75 17.60
CA ARG A 250 15.70 7.09 17.58
C ARG A 250 15.67 7.75 16.21
N GLN A 251 15.90 6.96 15.17
CA GLN A 251 15.90 7.38 13.78
C GLN A 251 15.45 6.19 12.92
N PRO A 252 14.96 6.41 11.69
CA PRO A 252 14.62 5.32 10.80
C PRO A 252 15.84 4.42 10.61
N GLY A 253 15.69 3.14 10.91
CA GLY A 253 16.77 2.17 10.88
C GLY A 253 16.42 0.93 10.08
N ILE A 254 17.44 0.28 9.56
CA ILE A 254 17.32 -0.98 8.83
C ILE A 254 17.71 -2.12 9.76
N LEU A 255 17.00 -3.23 9.66
CA LEU A 255 17.31 -4.45 10.36
C LEU A 255 18.75 -4.90 10.11
N ARG A 256 19.44 -5.31 11.17
CA ARG A 256 20.82 -5.80 11.08
C ARG A 256 20.91 -6.99 10.12
N GLU A 257 19.91 -7.85 10.14
CA GLU A 257 19.80 -9.03 9.30
C GLU A 257 19.70 -8.65 7.81
N TYR A 258 19.00 -7.56 7.48
CA TYR A 258 18.91 -7.06 6.11
C TYR A 258 20.26 -6.53 5.60
N MET A 259 20.99 -5.79 6.45
CA MET A 259 22.35 -5.33 6.16
C MET A 259 23.31 -6.51 5.94
N SER A 260 23.28 -7.50 6.82
CA SER A 260 24.10 -8.71 6.73
C SER A 260 23.80 -9.50 5.44
N ALA A 261 22.53 -9.70 5.11
CA ALA A 261 22.12 -10.39 3.90
C ALA A 261 22.56 -9.65 2.62
N THR A 262 22.60 -8.32 2.66
CA THR A 262 23.09 -7.52 1.51
C THR A 262 24.59 -7.68 1.34
N ARG A 263 25.40 -7.61 2.41
CA ARG A 263 26.83 -7.88 2.38
C ARG A 263 27.14 -9.30 1.88
N SER A 264 26.43 -10.29 2.42
CA SER A 264 26.56 -11.69 1.96
C SER A 264 26.20 -11.83 0.48
N GLY A 265 25.26 -11.03 -0.02
CA GLY A 265 24.92 -11.01 -1.45
C GLY A 265 26.05 -10.50 -2.33
N ILE A 266 26.74 -9.44 -1.91
CA ILE A 266 27.91 -8.89 -2.60
C ILE A 266 29.06 -9.91 -2.57
N TYR A 267 29.35 -10.48 -1.39
CA TYR A 267 30.39 -11.50 -1.22
C TYR A 267 30.18 -12.71 -2.15
N LYS A 268 28.96 -13.21 -2.31
CA LYS A 268 28.65 -14.33 -3.21
C LYS A 268 28.89 -14.00 -4.70
N LEU A 269 28.73 -12.72 -5.07
CA LEU A 269 29.08 -12.26 -6.42
C LEU A 269 30.60 -12.25 -6.59
N ALA A 270 31.33 -11.69 -5.63
CA ALA A 270 32.79 -11.60 -5.64
C ALA A 270 33.48 -12.99 -5.68
N THR A 271 32.90 -13.99 -5.02
CA THR A 271 33.47 -15.36 -4.93
C THR A 271 32.96 -16.31 -6.04
N GLY A 272 32.24 -15.82 -7.04
CA GLY A 272 31.71 -16.66 -8.11
C GLY A 272 30.66 -17.69 -7.67
N CYS A 273 30.14 -17.61 -6.44
CA CYS A 273 29.14 -18.54 -5.90
C CYS A 273 27.76 -18.38 -6.55
N VAL A 274 27.57 -17.45 -7.50
CA VAL A 274 26.34 -17.23 -8.24
C VAL A 274 26.50 -17.76 -9.67
N PRO A 275 25.66 -18.73 -10.12
CA PRO A 275 25.73 -19.24 -11.48
C PRO A 275 25.54 -18.12 -12.53
N LEU A 276 26.32 -18.18 -13.61
CA LEU A 276 26.29 -17.18 -14.70
C LEU A 276 24.88 -16.97 -15.28
N SER A 277 24.11 -18.06 -15.42
CA SER A 277 22.72 -18.03 -15.92
C SER A 277 21.76 -17.21 -15.07
N GLY A 278 22.10 -16.96 -13.78
CA GLY A 278 21.29 -16.18 -12.84
C GLY A 278 21.90 -14.83 -12.41
N SER A 279 23.12 -14.54 -12.86
CA SER A 279 23.93 -13.42 -12.33
C SER A 279 23.25 -12.06 -12.48
N LYS A 280 22.74 -11.70 -13.66
CA LYS A 280 22.04 -10.42 -13.91
C LYS A 280 20.82 -10.22 -12.97
N ARG A 281 20.02 -11.26 -12.74
CA ARG A 281 18.87 -11.19 -11.84
C ARG A 281 19.31 -11.07 -10.38
N TYR A 282 20.39 -11.74 -10.01
CA TYR A 282 20.95 -11.68 -8.66
C TYR A 282 21.54 -10.31 -8.37
N VAL A 283 22.31 -9.73 -9.29
CA VAL A 283 22.85 -8.37 -9.21
C VAL A 283 21.72 -7.37 -9.00
N ARG A 284 20.68 -7.35 -9.84
CA ARG A 284 19.50 -6.49 -9.66
C ARG A 284 18.87 -6.64 -8.28
N GLY A 285 18.86 -7.86 -7.72
CA GLY A 285 18.37 -8.11 -6.37
C GLY A 285 19.25 -7.48 -5.28
N VAL A 286 20.57 -7.47 -5.47
CA VAL A 286 21.51 -6.78 -4.56
C VAL A 286 21.38 -5.26 -4.70
N GLU A 287 21.35 -4.75 -5.93
CA GLU A 287 21.11 -3.32 -6.21
C GLU A 287 19.83 -2.80 -5.57
N GLY A 288 18.70 -3.56 -5.72
CA GLY A 288 17.44 -3.20 -5.08
C GLY A 288 17.54 -3.14 -3.55
N ARG A 289 18.28 -4.05 -2.92
CA ARG A 289 18.55 -4.00 -1.48
C ARG A 289 19.38 -2.79 -1.08
N ILE A 290 20.41 -2.47 -1.85
CA ILE A 290 21.25 -1.28 -1.59
C ILE A 290 20.44 0.01 -1.78
N ALA A 291 19.59 0.09 -2.82
CA ALA A 291 18.68 1.21 -3.04
C ALA A 291 17.73 1.42 -1.84
N TYR A 292 17.17 0.34 -1.29
CA TYR A 292 16.36 0.41 -0.07
C TYR A 292 17.17 0.90 1.15
N ILE A 293 18.40 0.43 1.31
CA ILE A 293 19.30 0.91 2.37
C ILE A 293 19.60 2.40 2.17
N ARG A 294 19.88 2.84 0.95
CA ARG A 294 20.13 4.25 0.60
C ARG A 294 18.95 5.15 0.92
N MET A 295 17.72 4.71 0.63
CA MET A 295 16.51 5.45 0.96
C MET A 295 16.40 5.75 2.46
N VAL A 296 16.82 4.80 3.32
CA VAL A 296 16.71 4.92 4.79
C VAL A 296 17.96 5.60 5.39
N ASN A 297 19.14 5.22 4.95
CA ASN A 297 20.42 5.72 5.45
C ASN A 297 21.50 5.75 4.34
N PRO A 298 21.64 6.89 3.64
CA PRO A 298 22.61 7.04 2.55
C PRO A 298 24.06 6.75 2.97
N ARG A 299 24.46 7.14 4.20
CA ARG A 299 25.82 6.92 4.71
C ARG A 299 26.16 5.43 4.83
N ARG A 300 25.18 4.59 5.19
CA ARG A 300 25.35 3.13 5.27
C ARG A 300 25.29 2.44 3.91
N ALA A 301 24.63 3.03 2.92
CA ALA A 301 24.54 2.49 1.58
C ALA A 301 25.83 2.66 0.78
N LYS A 302 26.51 3.82 0.91
CA LYS A 302 27.68 4.17 0.11
C LYS A 302 28.80 3.12 0.10
N PRO A 303 29.24 2.54 1.24
CA PRO A 303 30.24 1.46 1.23
C PRO A 303 29.79 0.21 0.48
N LEU A 304 28.47 -0.11 0.51
CA LEU A 304 27.92 -1.27 -0.21
C LEU A 304 27.84 -1.03 -1.71
N GLU A 305 27.55 0.20 -2.12
CA GLU A 305 27.55 0.61 -3.54
C GLU A 305 28.95 0.50 -4.13
N LEU A 306 29.96 1.02 -3.42
CA LEU A 306 31.37 0.91 -3.85
C LEU A 306 31.86 -0.55 -3.92
N SER A 307 31.52 -1.35 -2.89
CA SER A 307 31.87 -2.77 -2.88
C SER A 307 31.23 -3.56 -4.03
N LEU A 308 29.96 -3.26 -4.36
CA LEU A 308 29.30 -3.90 -5.48
C LEU A 308 29.90 -3.47 -6.82
N ALA A 309 30.19 -2.17 -6.99
CA ALA A 309 30.80 -1.65 -8.22
C ALA A 309 32.15 -2.32 -8.48
N TYR A 310 33.04 -2.36 -7.48
CA TYR A 310 34.33 -3.05 -7.57
C TYR A 310 34.19 -4.53 -7.95
N THR A 311 33.26 -5.24 -7.30
CA THR A 311 32.97 -6.65 -7.61
C THR A 311 32.53 -6.86 -9.07
N LEU A 312 31.72 -5.93 -9.61
CA LEU A 312 31.22 -6.05 -10.99
C LEU A 312 32.28 -5.68 -12.04
N GLU A 313 33.24 -4.82 -11.71
CA GLU A 313 34.39 -4.51 -12.56
C GLU A 313 35.36 -5.68 -12.61
N ASP A 314 35.70 -6.28 -11.47
CA ASP A 314 36.60 -7.43 -11.34
C ASP A 314 36.05 -8.71 -12.02
N THR A 315 34.73 -8.88 -12.08
CA THR A 315 34.08 -10.02 -12.74
C THR A 315 33.88 -9.85 -14.25
N ARG A 316 34.26 -8.69 -14.82
CA ARG A 316 34.20 -8.43 -16.29
C ARG A 316 35.49 -8.75 -17.05
N VAL A 317 36.53 -9.25 -16.37
CA VAL A 317 37.79 -9.67 -16.99
C VAL A 317 37.74 -11.11 -17.52
#